data_78dfe9e9afc051c780214d1cb6324b87
#
_entry.id   78dfe9e9afc051c780214d1cb6324b87
#
_cell.length_a   1.000
_cell.length_b   1.000
_cell.length_c   1.000
_cell.angle_alpha   90.00
_cell.angle_beta   90.00
_cell.angle_gamma   90.00
#
_symmetry.space_group_name_H-M   'P 1'
#
loop_
_entity.id
_entity.type
_entity.pdbx_description
1 polymer ?
#
loop_
_entity_poly.entity_id
_entity_poly.type
_entity_poly.pdbx_seq_one_letter_code
_entity_poly.pdbx_strand_id
1 'polypeptide(L)'
;MSISRIKTAEGHQFHGTGWVDNNQHLFTVTPNLPARDVLQSVSDLLSTLEDPIFEAAMGERPLQDNYAWLVLHSLNSAKAALDALIDGLDQVTLPNPNT
;
A
#
# COMPACT_ATOMS: atom_id res chain seq x y z
N MET A 1 15.03 11.58 -14.71
CA MET A 1 13.68 11.84 -14.22
C MET A 1 13.72 12.24 -12.75
N SER A 2 12.94 13.23 -12.37
CA SER A 2 12.86 13.67 -10.97
C SER A 2 11.77 12.88 -10.24
N ILE A 3 12.08 12.41 -9.03
CA ILE A 3 11.10 11.72 -8.18
C ILE A 3 9.91 12.61 -7.86
N SER A 4 10.08 13.92 -7.88
CA SER A 4 8.99 14.87 -7.60
C SER A 4 7.85 14.81 -8.62
N ARG A 5 8.08 14.21 -9.78
CA ARG A 5 7.04 14.00 -10.79
C ARG A 5 6.24 12.72 -10.59
N ILE A 6 6.74 11.83 -9.75
CA ILE A 6 6.08 10.56 -9.50
C ILE A 6 5.00 10.76 -8.44
N LYS A 7 3.77 10.40 -8.79
CA LYS A 7 2.62 10.53 -7.91
C LYS A 7 1.79 9.26 -7.95
N THR A 8 0.98 9.06 -6.92
CA THR A 8 0.08 7.90 -6.89
C THR A 8 -0.93 7.97 -8.02
N ALA A 9 -1.18 6.83 -8.64
CA ALA A 9 -2.21 6.68 -9.66
C ALA A 9 -3.58 6.45 -9.02
N GLU A 10 -4.64 6.60 -9.81
CA GLU A 10 -6.01 6.32 -9.38
C GLU A 10 -6.31 4.83 -9.37
N GLY A 11 -7.37 4.45 -8.67
CA GLY A 11 -7.97 3.12 -8.78
C GLY A 11 -7.36 2.06 -7.87
N HIS A 12 -6.51 2.44 -6.92
CA HIS A 12 -5.91 1.48 -5.99
C HIS A 12 -6.74 1.39 -4.72
N GLN A 13 -7.58 0.37 -4.68
CA GLN A 13 -8.51 0.09 -3.58
C GLN A 13 -8.00 -1.10 -2.76
N PHE A 14 -8.33 -1.11 -1.50
CA PHE A 14 -7.97 -2.21 -0.61
C PHE A 14 -9.02 -2.39 0.49
N HIS A 15 -8.89 -3.47 1.26
CA HIS A 15 -9.84 -3.87 2.28
C HIS A 15 -11.22 -4.13 1.68
N GLY A 16 -11.36 -5.26 0.99
CA GLY A 16 -12.65 -5.67 0.41
C GLY A 16 -13.74 -5.80 1.46
N THR A 17 -14.93 -5.38 1.11
CA THR A 17 -16.10 -5.48 1.98
C THR A 17 -17.26 -6.12 1.25
N GLY A 18 -18.12 -6.81 2.00
CA GLY A 18 -19.31 -7.44 1.44
C GLY A 18 -18.98 -8.53 0.42
N TRP A 19 -19.69 -8.55 -0.69
CA TRP A 19 -19.48 -9.54 -1.73
C TRP A 19 -18.30 -9.13 -2.60
N VAL A 20 -17.31 -10.02 -2.67
CA VAL A 20 -16.10 -9.78 -3.47
C VAL A 20 -16.46 -9.54 -4.94
N ASP A 21 -17.49 -10.22 -5.44
CA ASP A 21 -17.92 -10.11 -6.83
C ASP A 21 -18.44 -8.71 -7.18
N ASN A 22 -18.84 -7.92 -6.18
CA ASN A 22 -19.30 -6.55 -6.40
C ASN A 22 -18.14 -5.54 -6.41
N ASN A 23 -16.92 -6.02 -6.26
CA ASN A 23 -15.71 -5.18 -6.26
C ASN A 23 -15.82 -4.04 -5.24
N GLN A 24 -16.31 -4.37 -4.04
CA GLN A 24 -16.50 -3.40 -2.96
C GLN A 24 -15.26 -3.35 -2.09
N HIS A 25 -14.75 -2.14 -1.86
CA HIS A 25 -13.61 -1.91 -0.98
C HIS A 25 -13.89 -0.74 -0.06
N LEU A 26 -13.42 -0.86 1.18
CA LEU A 26 -13.62 0.18 2.18
C LEU A 26 -12.67 1.36 1.99
N PHE A 27 -11.45 1.08 1.54
CA PHE A 27 -10.40 2.09 1.42
C PHE A 27 -9.89 2.20 0.00
N THR A 28 -9.46 3.40 -0.36
CA THR A 28 -8.76 3.66 -1.61
C THR A 28 -7.55 4.53 -1.34
N VAL A 29 -6.51 4.39 -2.17
CA VAL A 29 -5.34 5.26 -2.11
C VAL A 29 -5.67 6.57 -2.82
N THR A 30 -5.46 7.69 -2.13
CA THR A 30 -5.65 9.01 -2.71
C THR A 30 -4.70 9.19 -3.91
N PRO A 31 -5.22 9.55 -5.09
CA PRO A 31 -4.37 9.80 -6.26
C PRO A 31 -3.62 11.13 -6.14
N ASN A 32 -2.61 11.28 -6.96
CA ASN A 32 -1.82 12.51 -7.10
C ASN A 32 -0.99 12.89 -5.87
N LEU A 33 -0.75 11.95 -4.96
CA LEU A 33 0.12 12.20 -3.81
C LEU A 33 1.59 12.08 -4.24
N PRO A 34 2.47 12.98 -3.76
CA PRO A 34 3.89 12.92 -4.09
C PRO A 34 4.56 11.65 -3.60
N ALA A 35 5.44 11.08 -4.44
CA ALA A 35 6.09 9.81 -4.15
C ALA A 35 6.86 9.82 -2.84
N ARG A 36 7.59 10.91 -2.54
CA ARG A 36 8.39 10.96 -1.31
C ARG A 36 7.53 10.80 -0.07
N ASP A 37 6.40 11.50 -0.02
CA ASP A 37 5.53 11.46 1.14
C ASP A 37 4.90 10.07 1.29
N VAL A 38 4.49 9.47 0.18
CA VAL A 38 3.90 8.13 0.19
C VAL A 38 4.93 7.08 0.58
N LEU A 39 6.16 7.18 0.07
CA LEU A 39 7.23 6.26 0.44
C LEU A 39 7.56 6.35 1.92
N GLN A 40 7.55 7.56 2.49
CA GLN A 40 7.74 7.72 3.93
C GLN A 40 6.62 7.02 4.71
N SER A 41 5.37 7.19 4.28
CA SER A 41 4.22 6.54 4.91
C SER A 41 4.29 5.02 4.78
N VAL A 42 4.71 4.51 3.62
CA VAL A 42 4.89 3.07 3.41
C VAL A 42 5.96 2.53 4.38
N SER A 43 7.08 3.25 4.50
CA SER A 43 8.13 2.86 5.43
C SER A 43 7.62 2.82 6.87
N ASP A 44 6.85 3.84 7.26
CA ASP A 44 6.27 3.90 8.61
C ASP A 44 5.30 2.73 8.85
N LEU A 45 4.44 2.43 7.88
CA LEU A 45 3.52 1.30 7.98
C LEU A 45 4.26 -0.03 8.11
N LEU A 46 5.31 -0.22 7.32
CA LEU A 46 6.12 -1.44 7.40
C LEU A 46 6.82 -1.55 8.76
N SER A 47 7.25 -0.43 9.32
CA SER A 47 7.86 -0.42 10.65
C SER A 47 6.91 -0.93 11.73
N THR A 48 5.61 -0.67 11.59
CA THR A 48 4.62 -1.16 12.56
C THR A 48 4.49 -2.68 12.54
N LEU A 49 4.96 -3.34 11.48
CA LEU A 49 4.88 -4.80 11.34
C LEU A 49 6.08 -5.53 11.93
N GLU A 50 7.18 -4.84 12.18
CA GLU A 50 8.42 -5.47 12.63
C GLU A 50 8.24 -6.19 13.96
N ASP A 51 7.72 -5.50 14.97
CA ASP A 51 7.55 -6.09 16.30
C ASP A 51 6.54 -7.24 16.32
N PRO A 52 5.34 -7.10 15.74
CA PRO A 52 4.39 -8.22 15.69
C PRO A 52 4.94 -9.47 15.00
N ILE A 53 5.64 -9.28 13.90
CA ILE A 53 6.21 -10.40 13.15
C ILE A 53 7.37 -11.04 13.92
N PHE A 54 8.22 -10.22 14.54
CA PHE A 54 9.31 -10.71 15.38
C PHE A 54 8.78 -11.52 16.56
N GLU A 55 7.77 -11.00 17.26
CA GLU A 55 7.14 -11.71 18.38
C GLU A 55 6.56 -13.06 17.94
N ALA A 56 5.92 -13.09 16.76
CA ALA A 56 5.38 -14.33 16.23
C ALA A 56 6.49 -15.31 15.87
N ALA A 57 7.57 -14.82 15.27
CA ALA A 57 8.73 -15.66 14.90
C ALA A 57 9.41 -16.25 16.14
N MET A 58 9.44 -15.50 17.25
CA MET A 58 10.00 -15.97 18.50
C MET A 58 9.05 -16.85 19.31
N GLY A 59 7.83 -17.01 18.86
CA GLY A 59 6.83 -17.81 19.58
C GLY A 59 6.25 -17.11 20.81
N GLU A 60 6.51 -15.81 20.97
CA GLU A 60 6.06 -15.07 22.13
C GLU A 60 4.59 -14.64 22.03
N ARG A 61 4.17 -14.25 20.82
CA ARG A 61 2.78 -13.82 20.58
C ARG A 61 2.37 -14.24 19.17
N PRO A 62 1.49 -15.24 19.05
CA PRO A 62 1.06 -15.70 17.72
C PRO A 62 0.21 -14.66 17.01
N LEU A 63 0.27 -14.68 15.67
CA LEU A 63 -0.59 -13.85 14.84
C LEU A 63 -1.94 -14.56 14.70
N GLN A 64 -2.90 -14.18 15.54
CA GLN A 64 -4.22 -14.78 15.56
C GLN A 64 -5.32 -13.72 15.71
N ASP A 65 -6.51 -14.04 15.25
CA ASP A 65 -7.72 -13.26 15.48
C ASP A 65 -7.54 -11.79 15.07
N ASN A 66 -7.99 -10.87 15.89
CA ASN A 66 -7.94 -9.43 15.58
C ASN A 66 -6.52 -8.93 15.40
N TYR A 67 -5.56 -9.52 16.09
CA TYR A 67 -4.16 -9.13 15.97
C TYR A 67 -3.63 -9.45 14.57
N ALA A 68 -3.98 -10.62 14.04
CA ALA A 68 -3.62 -11.01 12.69
C ALA A 68 -4.27 -10.08 11.65
N TRP A 69 -5.53 -9.72 11.85
CA TRP A 69 -6.23 -8.80 10.96
C TRP A 69 -5.61 -7.42 10.96
N LEU A 70 -5.17 -6.94 12.12
CA LEU A 70 -4.49 -5.65 12.22
C LEU A 70 -3.18 -5.64 11.43
N VAL A 71 -2.39 -6.70 11.57
CA VAL A 71 -1.13 -6.85 10.84
C VAL A 71 -1.40 -6.90 9.34
N LEU A 72 -2.40 -7.67 8.92
CA LEU A 72 -2.75 -7.78 7.51
C LEU A 72 -3.24 -6.45 6.95
N HIS A 73 -4.04 -5.70 7.72
CA HIS A 73 -4.50 -4.38 7.29
C HIS A 73 -3.34 -3.42 7.04
N SER A 74 -2.37 -3.39 7.95
CA SER A 74 -1.19 -2.54 7.78
C SER A 74 -0.39 -2.94 6.53
N LEU A 75 -0.23 -4.25 6.31
CA LEU A 75 0.46 -4.75 5.11
C LEU A 75 -0.30 -4.37 3.84
N ASN A 76 -1.62 -4.57 3.82
CA ASN A 76 -2.43 -4.24 2.65
C ASN A 76 -2.41 -2.75 2.35
N SER A 77 -2.42 -1.91 3.38
CA SER A 77 -2.34 -0.45 3.22
C SER A 77 -1.01 -0.04 2.58
N ALA A 78 0.10 -0.58 3.08
CA ALA A 78 1.42 -0.30 2.53
C ALA A 78 1.54 -0.80 1.09
N LYS A 79 1.04 -1.99 0.83
CA LYS A 79 1.08 -2.60 -0.51
C LYS A 79 0.26 -1.79 -1.51
N ALA A 80 -0.95 -1.37 -1.14
CA ALA A 80 -1.81 -0.57 -2.01
C ALA A 80 -1.16 0.77 -2.36
N ALA A 81 -0.56 1.43 -1.37
CA ALA A 81 0.13 2.70 -1.59
C ALA A 81 1.33 2.52 -2.52
N LEU A 82 2.10 1.45 -2.31
CA LEU A 82 3.25 1.15 -3.15
C LEU A 82 2.83 0.84 -4.58
N ASP A 83 1.77 0.05 -4.77
CA ASP A 83 1.24 -0.27 -6.09
C ASP A 83 0.74 0.98 -6.82
N ALA A 84 0.12 1.90 -6.10
CA ALA A 84 -0.33 3.18 -6.67
C ALA A 84 0.87 4.02 -7.16
N LEU A 85 2.00 3.96 -6.45
CA LEU A 85 3.21 4.64 -6.87
C LEU A 85 3.85 3.96 -8.08
N ILE A 86 3.84 2.64 -8.13
CA ILE A 86 4.37 1.89 -9.27
C ILE A 86 3.61 2.28 -10.53
N ASP A 87 2.28 2.33 -10.46
CA ASP A 87 1.47 2.75 -11.60
C ASP A 87 1.71 4.21 -11.94
N GLY A 88 1.89 5.07 -10.94
CA GLY A 88 2.24 6.46 -11.17
C GLY A 88 3.60 6.63 -11.85
N LEU A 89 4.56 5.78 -11.48
CA LEU A 89 5.88 5.75 -12.12
C LEU A 89 5.75 5.34 -13.58
N ASP A 90 4.95 4.32 -13.87
CA ASP A 90 4.74 3.86 -15.24
C ASP A 90 4.12 4.95 -16.10
N GLN A 91 3.23 5.76 -15.56
CA GLN A 91 2.63 6.88 -16.27
C GLN A 91 3.65 7.96 -16.65
N VAL A 92 4.68 8.14 -15.82
CA VAL A 92 5.72 9.14 -16.07
C VAL A 92 6.82 8.61 -16.97
N THR A 93 7.18 7.31 -16.81
CA THR A 93 8.33 6.71 -17.50
C THR A 93 8.01 6.13 -18.86
N LEU A 94 6.73 5.82 -19.13
CA LEU A 94 6.34 5.28 -20.42
C LEU A 94 6.59 6.33 -21.51
N PRO A 95 7.19 5.92 -22.65
CA PRO A 95 7.42 6.87 -23.73
C PRO A 95 6.10 7.37 -24.29
N ASN A 96 6.07 8.68 -24.54
CA ASN A 96 4.94 9.29 -25.22
C ASN A 96 5.06 8.93 -26.72
N PRO A 97 4.03 8.29 -27.30
CA PRO A 97 4.11 7.87 -28.70
C PRO A 97 4.25 9.04 -29.70
N ASN A 98 3.98 10.25 -29.23
CA ASN A 98 4.09 11.45 -30.07
C ASN A 98 5.41 12.21 -29.90
N THR A 99 6.35 11.66 -29.15
CA THR A 99 7.67 12.29 -28.96
C THR A 99 8.78 11.45 -29.49
#